data_6f70bf80585ae3b133fb068a5139f801
#
_entry.id   6f70bf80585ae3b133fb068a5139f801
#
_cell.length_a   1.000
_cell.length_b   1.000
_cell.length_c   1.000
_cell.angle_alpha   90.00
_cell.angle_beta   90.00
_cell.angle_gamma   90.00
#
_symmetry.space_group_name_H-M   'P 1'
#
loop_
_entity.id
_entity.type
_entity.pdbx_description
1 polymer ?
#
loop_
_entity_poly.entity_id
_entity_poly.type
_entity_poly.pdbx_seq_one_letter_code
_entity_poly.pdbx_strand_id
1 'polypeptide(L)'
;MRRFARDRGIAIGPILFVLALLGIIAAVLATDSSSMGGAAREDTITAQLNTQASLIRSKFDQCNMMRDAWPVGDGSGTLVSAVTCPGDPLGLDNLWTGARPAQLAPPPMGFHEWTYYDYFASGGGRCVKIAPASGSDPAVRNGIRRTAAKFTSLEADYDPAGAGQSLVIWITRPSGAPGANCVAN
;
A
#
# COMPACT_ATOMS: atom_id res chain seq x y z
N MET A 1 -47.52 -10.20 69.33
CA MET A 1 -47.42 -10.25 67.87
C MET A 1 -46.13 -9.53 67.44
N ARG A 2 -45.06 -10.27 67.11
CA ARG A 2 -43.79 -9.70 66.68
C ARG A 2 -43.78 -9.76 65.13
N ARG A 3 -43.73 -8.62 64.46
CA ARG A 3 -43.56 -8.52 63.01
C ARG A 3 -42.10 -8.71 62.68
N PHE A 4 -41.79 -9.78 62.02
CA PHE A 4 -40.47 -9.98 61.38
C PHE A 4 -40.31 -8.96 60.28
N ALA A 5 -39.41 -8.00 60.41
CA ALA A 5 -38.94 -7.17 59.39
C ALA A 5 -38.17 -8.07 58.40
N ARG A 6 -38.66 -8.21 57.18
CA ARG A 6 -38.05 -8.99 56.09
C ARG A 6 -36.95 -8.10 55.52
N ASP A 7 -35.73 -8.31 55.98
CA ASP A 7 -34.55 -7.68 55.39
C ASP A 7 -34.47 -8.08 53.92
N ARG A 8 -34.88 -7.17 53.06
CA ARG A 8 -34.57 -7.23 51.62
C ARG A 8 -33.11 -6.81 51.43
N GLY A 9 -32.20 -7.67 51.83
CA GLY A 9 -30.79 -7.60 51.42
C GLY A 9 -30.76 -7.83 49.94
N ILE A 10 -30.94 -6.74 49.17
CA ILE A 10 -30.84 -6.74 47.74
C ILE A 10 -29.46 -7.24 47.38
N ALA A 11 -29.41 -8.22 46.49
CA ALA A 11 -28.24 -8.88 45.97
C ALA A 11 -27.34 -7.91 45.19
N ILE A 12 -26.74 -6.93 45.88
CA ILE A 12 -25.76 -6.01 45.31
C ILE A 12 -24.50 -6.76 44.84
N GLY A 13 -24.15 -7.83 45.59
CA GLY A 13 -23.00 -8.67 45.28
C GLY A 13 -23.02 -9.27 43.87
N PRO A 14 -24.07 -9.97 43.45
CA PRO A 14 -24.18 -10.49 42.09
C PRO A 14 -24.14 -9.41 41.01
N ILE A 15 -24.72 -8.25 41.24
CA ILE A 15 -24.71 -7.14 40.30
C ILE A 15 -23.28 -6.59 40.12
N LEU A 16 -22.57 -6.36 41.24
CA LEU A 16 -21.18 -5.90 41.18
C LEU A 16 -20.26 -6.94 40.53
N PHE A 17 -20.51 -8.23 40.79
CA PHE A 17 -19.74 -9.30 40.12
C PHE A 17 -19.95 -9.30 38.62
N VAL A 18 -21.19 -9.18 38.15
CA VAL A 18 -21.50 -9.10 36.72
C VAL A 18 -20.88 -7.86 36.06
N LEU A 19 -20.95 -6.69 36.75
CA LEU A 19 -20.33 -5.46 36.25
C LEU A 19 -18.80 -5.57 36.19
N ALA A 20 -18.16 -6.20 37.18
CA ALA A 20 -16.73 -6.45 37.18
C ALA A 20 -16.32 -7.39 36.01
N LEU A 21 -17.11 -8.43 35.79
CA LEU A 21 -16.86 -9.40 34.69
C LEU A 21 -17.04 -8.76 33.31
N LEU A 22 -18.06 -7.92 33.13
CA LEU A 22 -18.26 -7.12 31.94
C LEU A 22 -17.11 -6.11 31.71
N GLY A 23 -16.61 -5.49 32.78
CA GLY A 23 -15.46 -4.59 32.74
C GLY A 23 -14.18 -5.31 32.24
N ILE A 24 -13.94 -6.52 32.76
CA ILE A 24 -12.78 -7.32 32.30
C ILE A 24 -12.93 -7.71 30.83
N ILE A 25 -14.11 -8.18 30.42
CA ILE A 25 -14.36 -8.54 29.01
C ILE A 25 -14.18 -7.32 28.11
N ALA A 26 -14.73 -6.17 28.48
CA ALA A 26 -14.56 -4.93 27.72
C ALA A 26 -13.10 -4.50 27.61
N ALA A 27 -12.31 -4.64 28.69
CA ALA A 27 -10.89 -4.33 28.66
C ALA A 27 -10.10 -5.27 27.75
N VAL A 28 -10.39 -6.57 27.76
CA VAL A 28 -9.75 -7.54 26.87
C VAL A 28 -10.10 -7.25 25.39
N LEU A 29 -11.38 -7.01 25.09
CA LEU A 29 -11.81 -6.68 23.73
C LEU A 29 -11.21 -5.35 23.23
N ALA A 30 -11.03 -4.37 24.12
CA ALA A 30 -10.41 -3.09 23.75
C ALA A 30 -8.91 -3.23 23.42
N THR A 31 -8.17 -4.08 24.14
CA THR A 31 -6.75 -4.34 23.84
C THR A 31 -6.57 -5.17 22.58
N ASP A 32 -7.42 -6.18 22.33
CA ASP A 32 -7.36 -6.98 21.12
C ASP A 32 -7.76 -6.20 19.87
N SER A 33 -8.73 -5.28 19.96
CA SER A 33 -9.18 -4.49 18.81
C SER A 33 -8.11 -3.52 18.29
N SER A 34 -7.22 -3.01 19.13
CA SER A 34 -6.13 -2.14 18.71
C SER A 34 -5.02 -2.89 17.95
N SER A 35 -4.68 -4.11 18.38
CA SER A 35 -3.70 -4.96 17.69
C SER A 35 -4.27 -5.61 16.44
N MET A 36 -5.53 -6.05 16.46
CA MET A 36 -6.24 -6.58 15.30
C MET A 36 -6.44 -5.51 14.22
N GLY A 37 -6.71 -4.26 14.61
CA GLY A 37 -6.83 -3.14 13.68
C GLY A 37 -5.53 -2.87 12.92
N GLY A 38 -4.38 -3.00 13.57
CA GLY A 38 -3.06 -2.86 12.95
C GLY A 38 -2.80 -3.95 11.90
N ALA A 39 -2.99 -5.21 12.27
CA ALA A 39 -2.77 -6.36 11.37
C ALA A 39 -3.73 -6.35 10.17
N ALA A 40 -5.01 -6.09 10.39
CA ALA A 40 -6.00 -5.98 9.31
C ALA A 40 -5.66 -4.84 8.34
N ARG A 41 -5.16 -3.71 8.85
CA ARG A 41 -4.70 -2.60 8.04
C ARG A 41 -3.46 -2.95 7.23
N GLU A 42 -2.48 -3.66 7.80
CA GLU A 42 -1.31 -4.16 7.08
C GLU A 42 -1.70 -5.08 5.93
N ASP A 43 -2.62 -6.01 6.17
CA ASP A 43 -3.11 -6.94 5.14
C ASP A 43 -3.84 -6.21 4.01
N THR A 44 -4.66 -5.21 4.35
CA THR A 44 -5.36 -4.36 3.39
C THR A 44 -4.37 -3.57 2.54
N ILE A 45 -3.39 -2.91 3.15
CA ILE A 45 -2.33 -2.17 2.46
C ILE A 45 -1.55 -3.10 1.52
N THR A 46 -1.14 -4.26 2.02
CA THR A 46 -0.39 -5.27 1.25
C THR A 46 -1.18 -5.72 0.02
N ALA A 47 -2.48 -6.02 0.19
CA ALA A 47 -3.34 -6.45 -0.91
C ALA A 47 -3.52 -5.34 -1.96
N GLN A 48 -3.76 -4.11 -1.52
CA GLN A 48 -3.94 -2.96 -2.41
C GLN A 48 -2.66 -2.63 -3.19
N LEU A 49 -1.51 -2.55 -2.51
CA LEU A 49 -0.22 -2.28 -3.17
C LEU A 49 0.13 -3.38 -4.18
N ASN A 50 -0.06 -4.65 -3.84
CA ASN A 50 0.20 -5.77 -4.73
C ASN A 50 -0.70 -5.73 -5.98
N THR A 51 -1.99 -5.45 -5.80
CA THR A 51 -2.95 -5.32 -6.91
C THR A 51 -2.59 -4.16 -7.82
N GLN A 52 -2.26 -3.00 -7.24
CA GLN A 52 -1.86 -1.82 -8.01
C GLN A 52 -0.54 -2.05 -8.76
N ALA A 53 0.48 -2.60 -8.10
CA ALA A 53 1.76 -2.91 -8.72
C ALA A 53 1.60 -3.88 -9.91
N SER A 54 0.81 -4.93 -9.74
CA SER A 54 0.53 -5.91 -10.80
C SER A 54 -0.24 -5.28 -11.97
N LEU A 55 -1.23 -4.42 -11.67
CA LEU A 55 -2.00 -3.70 -12.69
C LEU A 55 -1.10 -2.72 -13.46
N ILE A 56 -0.26 -1.95 -12.77
CA ILE A 56 0.69 -1.02 -13.39
C ILE A 56 1.61 -1.79 -14.35
N ARG A 57 2.26 -2.86 -13.89
CA ARG A 57 3.14 -3.69 -14.74
C ARG A 57 2.39 -4.19 -15.97
N SER A 58 1.21 -4.78 -15.77
CA SER A 58 0.40 -5.31 -16.88
C SER A 58 0.06 -4.23 -17.92
N LYS A 59 -0.22 -2.99 -17.48
CA LYS A 59 -0.51 -1.88 -18.39
C LYS A 59 0.72 -1.41 -19.15
N PHE A 60 1.88 -1.35 -18.50
CA PHE A 60 3.13 -1.01 -19.14
C PHE A 60 3.54 -2.07 -20.16
N ASP A 61 3.43 -3.35 -19.81
CA ASP A 61 3.69 -4.45 -20.73
C ASP A 61 2.72 -4.43 -21.92
N GLN A 62 1.44 -4.13 -21.69
CA GLN A 62 0.45 -3.99 -22.75
C GLN A 62 0.82 -2.86 -23.72
N CYS A 63 1.29 -1.72 -23.20
CA CYS A 63 1.77 -0.61 -24.02
C CYS A 63 2.94 -1.08 -24.89
N ASN A 64 3.94 -1.70 -24.29
CA ASN A 64 5.11 -2.22 -24.99
C ASN A 64 4.74 -3.23 -26.08
N MET A 65 3.85 -4.19 -25.76
CA MET A 65 3.41 -5.19 -26.74
C MET A 65 2.61 -4.60 -27.91
N MET A 66 1.78 -3.59 -27.65
CA MET A 66 0.92 -3.01 -28.71
C MET A 66 1.65 -1.99 -29.59
N ARG A 67 2.65 -1.32 -29.06
CA ARG A 67 3.31 -0.17 -29.72
C ARG A 67 4.80 -0.40 -29.99
N ASP A 68 5.35 -1.53 -29.55
CA ASP A 68 6.79 -1.80 -29.54
C ASP A 68 7.58 -0.64 -28.88
N ALA A 69 6.94 -0.03 -27.89
CA ALA A 69 7.49 1.11 -27.17
C ALA A 69 6.97 1.16 -25.73
N TRP A 70 7.83 1.58 -24.82
CA TRP A 70 7.46 1.76 -23.42
C TRP A 70 6.76 3.10 -23.20
N PRO A 71 5.94 3.21 -22.16
CA PRO A 71 5.33 4.48 -21.78
C PRO A 71 6.35 5.61 -21.64
N VAL A 72 5.93 6.82 -22.00
CA VAL A 72 6.79 8.00 -21.93
C VAL A 72 6.87 8.48 -20.49
N GLY A 73 8.09 8.70 -20.03
CA GLY A 73 8.44 9.27 -18.73
C GLY A 73 9.80 9.94 -18.80
N ASP A 74 10.21 10.52 -17.71
CA ASP A 74 11.52 11.12 -17.54
C ASP A 74 12.16 10.73 -16.20
N GLY A 75 13.42 11.10 -15.98
CA GLY A 75 14.14 10.84 -14.74
C GLY A 75 13.67 11.72 -13.56
N SER A 76 12.87 12.78 -13.80
CA SER A 76 12.33 13.65 -12.75
C SER A 76 11.10 13.05 -12.08
N GLY A 77 10.42 12.13 -12.77
CA GLY A 77 9.25 11.41 -12.29
C GLY A 77 7.94 11.94 -12.86
N THR A 78 7.16 11.01 -13.41
CA THR A 78 5.81 11.25 -13.93
C THR A 78 4.81 10.48 -13.09
N LEU A 79 3.73 11.11 -12.64
CA LEU A 79 2.66 10.39 -11.94
C LEU A 79 2.14 9.26 -12.83
N VAL A 80 2.02 8.05 -12.28
CA VAL A 80 1.55 6.89 -13.05
C VAL A 80 0.18 7.14 -13.67
N SER A 81 -0.68 7.88 -12.99
CA SER A 81 -2.00 8.30 -13.48
C SER A 81 -1.96 9.18 -14.74
N ALA A 82 -0.84 9.86 -15.00
CA ALA A 82 -0.64 10.75 -16.15
C ALA A 82 0.21 10.13 -17.28
N VAL A 83 0.71 8.90 -17.09
CA VAL A 83 1.58 8.24 -18.06
C VAL A 83 0.80 7.90 -19.34
N THR A 84 1.41 8.19 -20.50
CA THR A 84 0.85 7.92 -21.83
C THR A 84 1.66 6.86 -22.56
N CYS A 85 0.99 6.13 -23.46
CA CYS A 85 1.62 5.19 -24.36
C CYS A 85 2.04 5.90 -25.65
N PRO A 86 3.28 5.79 -26.11
CA PRO A 86 3.73 6.46 -27.32
C PRO A 86 3.07 5.90 -28.57
N GLY A 87 2.97 6.73 -29.61
CA GLY A 87 2.44 6.32 -30.92
C GLY A 87 0.93 6.45 -31.08
N ASP A 88 0.25 7.07 -30.11
CA ASP A 88 -1.12 7.52 -30.34
C ASP A 88 -1.14 8.87 -31.06
N PRO A 89 -1.63 8.91 -32.32
CA PRO A 89 -1.67 10.14 -33.12
C PRO A 89 -2.61 11.21 -32.53
N LEU A 90 -3.47 10.85 -31.58
CA LEU A 90 -4.44 11.74 -30.97
C LEU A 90 -4.06 12.16 -29.55
N GLY A 91 -2.97 11.66 -28.99
CA GLY A 91 -2.55 11.96 -27.62
C GLY A 91 -3.56 11.52 -26.52
N LEU A 92 -4.49 10.63 -26.89
CA LEU A 92 -5.61 10.21 -26.04
C LEU A 92 -5.34 8.91 -25.28
N ASP A 93 -4.25 8.20 -25.58
CA ASP A 93 -3.94 6.93 -24.93
C ASP A 93 -3.13 7.13 -23.63
N ASN A 94 -3.71 7.89 -22.73
CA ASN A 94 -3.38 7.69 -21.33
C ASN A 94 -3.64 6.21 -21.00
N LEU A 95 -2.69 5.53 -20.38
CA LEU A 95 -2.78 4.11 -20.01
C LEU A 95 -4.07 3.75 -19.23
N TRP A 96 -4.71 4.75 -18.65
CA TRP A 96 -5.84 4.60 -17.73
C TRP A 96 -7.18 5.02 -18.34
N THR A 97 -7.19 5.88 -19.37
CA THR A 97 -8.41 6.48 -19.94
C THR A 97 -8.68 6.18 -21.40
N GLY A 98 -7.77 5.48 -22.10
CA GLY A 98 -7.88 5.16 -23.53
C GLY A 98 -8.98 4.15 -23.87
N ALA A 99 -8.90 3.53 -25.04
CA ALA A 99 -9.90 2.57 -25.56
C ALA A 99 -10.13 1.34 -24.68
N ARG A 100 -9.26 1.08 -23.72
CA ARG A 100 -9.38 0.05 -22.68
C ARG A 100 -9.14 0.67 -21.30
N PRO A 101 -10.10 1.44 -20.80
CA PRO A 101 -9.94 2.13 -19.54
C PRO A 101 -9.73 1.12 -18.40
N ALA A 102 -8.69 1.34 -17.61
CA ALA A 102 -8.50 0.68 -16.34
C ALA A 102 -8.32 1.78 -15.29
N GLN A 103 -9.20 1.85 -14.32
CA GLN A 103 -9.01 2.79 -13.23
C GLN A 103 -7.88 2.30 -12.33
N LEU A 104 -6.82 3.09 -12.24
CA LEU A 104 -5.88 2.97 -11.15
C LEU A 104 -6.59 3.47 -9.90
N ALA A 105 -6.84 2.56 -8.96
CA ALA A 105 -7.40 2.96 -7.68
C ALA A 105 -6.43 3.94 -6.99
N PRO A 106 -6.95 4.91 -6.20
CA PRO A 106 -6.09 5.77 -5.40
C PRO A 106 -5.17 4.92 -4.52
N PRO A 107 -3.96 5.41 -4.22
CA PRO A 107 -3.04 4.69 -3.34
C PRO A 107 -3.66 4.48 -1.97
N PRO A 108 -3.23 3.46 -1.21
CA PRO A 108 -3.71 3.25 0.15
C PRO A 108 -3.48 4.48 1.01
N MET A 109 -4.34 4.68 2.01
CA MET A 109 -4.20 5.80 2.95
C MET A 109 -2.82 5.79 3.60
N GLY A 110 -2.15 6.94 3.57
CA GLY A 110 -0.81 7.13 4.11
C GLY A 110 0.31 7.00 3.08
N PHE A 111 -0.03 6.93 1.80
CA PHE A 111 0.94 6.90 0.70
C PHE A 111 0.79 8.11 -0.23
N HIS A 112 1.90 8.48 -0.88
CA HIS A 112 1.88 9.33 -2.06
C HIS A 112 1.37 8.54 -3.27
N GLU A 113 1.13 9.23 -4.39
CA GLU A 113 0.80 8.56 -5.65
C GLU A 113 2.00 7.81 -6.21
N TRP A 114 1.71 6.75 -6.98
CA TRP A 114 2.72 6.05 -7.74
C TRP A 114 3.38 6.98 -8.75
N THR A 115 4.72 6.98 -8.77
CA THR A 115 5.53 7.79 -9.68
C THR A 115 6.36 6.87 -10.58
N TYR A 116 6.33 7.13 -11.87
CA TYR A 116 7.10 6.43 -12.88
C TYR A 116 8.37 7.21 -13.21
N TYR A 117 9.48 6.52 -13.31
CA TYR A 117 10.78 7.06 -13.67
C TYR A 117 11.36 6.28 -14.85
N ASP A 118 11.79 7.01 -15.89
CA ASP A 118 12.45 6.46 -17.07
C ASP A 118 13.90 6.93 -17.14
N TYR A 119 14.82 6.03 -16.81
CA TYR A 119 16.26 6.20 -16.95
C TYR A 119 16.86 5.31 -18.03
N PHE A 120 16.04 4.75 -18.91
CA PHE A 120 16.50 3.77 -19.87
C PHE A 120 17.58 4.33 -20.82
N ALA A 121 17.43 5.58 -21.26
CA ALA A 121 18.40 6.24 -22.14
C ALA A 121 19.80 6.37 -21.52
N SER A 122 19.89 6.42 -20.18
CA SER A 122 21.16 6.44 -19.42
C SER A 122 21.60 5.07 -18.92
N GLY A 123 20.90 4.00 -19.30
CA GLY A 123 21.16 2.64 -18.80
C GLY A 123 20.62 2.35 -17.41
N GLY A 124 19.91 3.30 -16.80
CA GLY A 124 19.41 3.22 -15.42
C GLY A 124 18.09 2.46 -15.23
N GLY A 125 17.51 1.90 -16.30
CA GLY A 125 16.27 1.13 -16.26
C GLY A 125 15.01 1.98 -16.15
N ARG A 126 13.87 1.31 -15.95
CA ARG A 126 12.55 1.92 -15.73
C ARG A 126 11.92 1.35 -14.49
N CYS A 127 11.37 2.22 -13.65
CA CYS A 127 10.74 1.78 -12.41
C CYS A 127 9.49 2.60 -12.08
N VAL A 128 8.62 2.02 -11.25
CA VAL A 128 7.58 2.77 -10.54
C VAL A 128 7.88 2.72 -9.05
N LYS A 129 7.67 3.83 -8.38
CA LYS A 129 7.95 4.01 -6.96
C LYS A 129 6.73 4.52 -6.23
N ILE A 130 6.49 3.98 -5.04
CA ILE A 130 5.54 4.52 -4.09
C ILE A 130 6.23 4.75 -2.75
N ALA A 131 5.95 5.86 -2.11
CA ALA A 131 6.53 6.23 -0.83
C ALA A 131 5.43 6.58 0.18
N PRO A 132 5.65 6.33 1.48
CA PRO A 132 4.74 6.80 2.52
C PRO A 132 4.65 8.34 2.52
N ALA A 133 3.45 8.86 2.74
CA ALA A 133 3.24 10.30 2.89
C ALA A 133 3.81 10.84 4.21
N SER A 134 3.87 9.98 5.24
CA SER A 134 4.56 10.26 6.51
C SER A 134 5.28 8.99 6.97
N GLY A 135 6.55 9.10 7.32
CA GLY A 135 7.45 7.96 7.52
C GLY A 135 7.24 7.13 8.79
N SER A 136 6.20 7.35 9.58
CA SER A 136 6.15 6.83 10.95
C SER A 136 5.13 5.75 11.25
N ASP A 137 4.16 5.48 10.37
CA ASP A 137 3.11 4.48 10.65
C ASP A 137 3.66 3.04 10.47
N PRO A 138 3.71 2.24 11.55
CA PRO A 138 4.19 0.85 11.48
C PRO A 138 3.40 -0.02 10.49
N ALA A 139 2.08 0.18 10.37
CA ALA A 139 1.25 -0.61 9.47
C ALA A 139 1.59 -0.32 7.99
N VAL A 140 1.90 0.95 7.68
CA VAL A 140 2.36 1.35 6.34
C VAL A 140 3.70 0.69 6.00
N ARG A 141 4.68 0.76 6.91
CA ARG A 141 6.00 0.14 6.73
C ARG A 141 5.91 -1.38 6.57
N ASN A 142 5.15 -2.02 7.43
CA ASN A 142 4.95 -3.47 7.35
C ASN A 142 4.22 -3.87 6.07
N GLY A 143 3.22 -3.10 5.64
CA GLY A 143 2.51 -3.31 4.38
C GLY A 143 3.45 -3.25 3.18
N ILE A 144 4.35 -2.27 3.11
CA ILE A 144 5.38 -2.19 2.06
C ILE A 144 6.28 -3.42 2.11
N ARG A 145 6.83 -3.77 3.28
CA ARG A 145 7.72 -4.92 3.44
C ARG A 145 7.06 -6.23 3.02
N ARG A 146 5.80 -6.45 3.41
CA ARG A 146 5.03 -7.64 3.02
C ARG A 146 4.72 -7.66 1.52
N THR A 147 4.49 -6.48 0.92
CA THR A 147 4.30 -6.39 -0.53
C THR A 147 5.61 -6.72 -1.24
N ALA A 148 6.72 -6.11 -0.84
CA ALA A 148 8.03 -6.40 -1.45
C ALA A 148 8.41 -7.88 -1.37
N ALA A 149 8.08 -8.57 -0.28
CA ALA A 149 8.33 -9.99 -0.11
C ALA A 149 7.54 -10.90 -1.08
N LYS A 150 6.54 -10.38 -1.79
CA LYS A 150 5.79 -11.12 -2.82
C LYS A 150 6.45 -11.07 -4.20
N PHE A 151 7.41 -10.18 -4.37
CA PHE A 151 8.18 -10.03 -5.60
C PHE A 151 9.59 -10.61 -5.42
N THR A 152 10.17 -11.04 -6.51
CA THR A 152 11.59 -11.41 -6.51
C THR A 152 12.46 -10.16 -6.39
N SER A 153 13.72 -10.32 -5.97
CA SER A 153 14.71 -9.22 -5.97
C SER A 153 14.99 -8.66 -7.37
N LEU A 154 14.55 -9.36 -8.42
CA LEU A 154 14.60 -8.89 -9.80
C LEU A 154 13.40 -8.01 -10.18
N GLU A 155 12.32 -8.08 -9.45
CA GLU A 155 11.07 -7.38 -9.77
C GLU A 155 10.84 -6.18 -8.88
N ALA A 156 11.30 -6.23 -7.63
CA ALA A 156 11.12 -5.15 -6.67
C ALA A 156 12.39 -4.89 -5.87
N ASP A 157 12.51 -3.67 -5.42
CA ASP A 157 13.52 -3.22 -4.47
C ASP A 157 12.86 -2.55 -3.27
N TYR A 158 13.41 -2.75 -2.08
CA TYR A 158 12.88 -2.23 -0.83
C TYR A 158 14.04 -2.04 0.16
N ASP A 159 14.20 -0.84 0.67
CA ASP A 159 15.13 -0.57 1.76
C ASP A 159 14.45 -0.64 3.12
N PRO A 160 14.75 -1.67 3.94
CA PRO A 160 14.17 -1.80 5.26
C PRO A 160 14.74 -0.80 6.28
N ALA A 161 15.89 -0.19 6.00
CA ALA A 161 16.61 0.69 6.93
C ALA A 161 16.41 2.18 6.63
N GLY A 162 15.95 2.53 5.44
CA GLY A 162 15.80 3.91 5.00
C GLY A 162 14.66 4.65 5.69
N ALA A 163 14.87 5.94 5.98
CA ALA A 163 13.83 6.81 6.55
C ALA A 163 12.61 6.98 5.62
N GLY A 164 12.80 6.77 4.32
CA GLY A 164 11.78 6.93 3.29
C GLY A 164 10.99 5.67 2.96
N GLN A 165 11.48 4.48 3.31
CA GLN A 165 10.85 3.16 3.14
C GLN A 165 9.94 3.04 1.90
N SER A 166 10.46 3.36 0.73
CA SER A 166 9.72 3.28 -0.52
C SER A 166 9.73 1.86 -1.10
N LEU A 167 8.67 1.51 -1.82
CA LEU A 167 8.63 0.32 -2.65
C LEU A 167 8.92 0.73 -4.10
N VAL A 168 9.91 0.11 -4.71
CA VAL A 168 10.28 0.28 -6.10
C VAL A 168 9.96 -1.01 -6.84
N ILE A 169 9.16 -0.92 -7.90
CA ILE A 169 8.85 -2.02 -8.80
C ILE A 169 9.55 -1.77 -10.13
N TRP A 170 10.37 -2.71 -10.55
CA TRP A 170 11.06 -2.64 -11.83
C TRP A 170 10.12 -2.98 -12.99
N ILE A 171 10.09 -2.09 -13.97
CA ILE A 171 9.46 -2.33 -15.27
C ILE A 171 10.51 -2.92 -16.21
N THR A 172 11.67 -2.27 -16.29
CA THR A 172 12.85 -2.81 -16.97
C THR A 172 14.06 -2.63 -16.07
N ARG A 173 14.87 -3.67 -15.98
CA ARG A 173 16.11 -3.61 -15.17
C ARG A 173 17.15 -2.71 -15.83
N PRO A 174 17.96 -2.03 -15.01
CA PRO A 174 19.10 -1.30 -15.51
C PRO A 174 20.13 -2.24 -16.10
N SER A 175 20.79 -1.79 -17.18
CA SER A 175 21.97 -2.44 -17.73
C SER A 175 23.26 -1.98 -17.03
N GLY A 176 23.18 -0.89 -16.29
CA GLY A 176 24.24 -0.27 -15.49
C GLY A 176 23.79 0.05 -14.08
N ALA A 177 24.23 1.16 -13.54
CA ALA A 177 23.74 1.63 -12.23
C ALA A 177 22.28 2.03 -12.30
N PRO A 178 21.45 1.70 -11.29
CA PRO A 178 20.07 2.16 -11.24
C PRO A 178 19.97 3.69 -11.29
N GLY A 179 18.92 4.20 -11.93
CA GLY A 179 18.60 5.63 -11.85
C GLY A 179 18.34 6.06 -10.41
N ALA A 180 18.71 7.28 -10.06
CA ALA A 180 18.74 7.77 -8.67
C ALA A 180 17.40 7.60 -7.92
N ASN A 181 16.27 7.72 -8.62
CA ASN A 181 14.94 7.54 -8.02
C ASN A 181 14.41 6.09 -8.11
N CYS A 182 15.12 5.21 -8.82
CA CYS A 182 14.80 3.78 -8.92
C CYS A 182 15.53 2.93 -7.86
N VAL A 183 16.09 3.53 -6.86
CA VAL A 183 16.59 2.84 -5.65
C VAL A 183 15.62 3.06 -4.51
N ALA A 184 15.44 2.05 -3.69
CA ALA A 184 14.67 2.18 -2.46
C ALA A 184 15.54 2.93 -1.44
N ASN A 185 15.07 4.07 -0.96
CA ASN A 185 15.71 4.91 0.07
C ASN A 185 14.90 4.84 1.35
#